data_a4f0766278bd690569c1dbc9ce817e47
#
_entry.id   a4f0766278bd690569c1dbc9ce817e47
#
_cell.length_a   1.000
_cell.length_b   1.000
_cell.length_c   1.000
_cell.angle_alpha   90.00
_cell.angle_beta   90.00
_cell.angle_gamma   90.00
#
_symmetry.space_group_name_H-M   'P 1'
#
loop_
_entity.id
_entity.type
_entity.pdbx_description
1 polymer ?
#
loop_
_entity_poly.entity_id
_entity_poly.type
_entity_poly.pdbx_seq_one_letter_code
_entity_poly.pdbx_strand_id
1 'polypeptide(L)'
;KETMSGLQFFAVALVCVGVFALSYIEKKQDDALRRREGDTPDKKHTRSFLAILFPILYCIIDGLGTFADALLLDTVIAEEQANIAYELTFLMMAVFAFVYVVIVKKQKISLPAEKPKLAAALCETAGQFAYVFAIGANAIVAAPMISSYCIMSLVWSRIFLKEKLSKAQYAVIAVAAVGIAILGME
;
A
#
# COMPACT_ATOMS: atom_id res chain seq x y z
N LYS A 1 22.71 13.38 -5.82
CA LYS A 1 21.46 13.88 -6.44
C LYS A 1 21.08 12.89 -7.52
N GLU A 2 20.08 12.08 -7.25
CA GLU A 2 19.49 11.23 -8.28
C GLU A 2 18.77 12.10 -9.32
N THR A 3 19.03 11.88 -10.58
CA THR A 3 18.35 12.57 -11.68
C THR A 3 17.53 11.56 -12.45
N MET A 4 16.24 11.82 -12.55
CA MET A 4 15.35 10.96 -13.35
C MET A 4 15.64 11.09 -14.85
N SER A 5 15.75 9.96 -15.53
CA SER A 5 15.74 9.94 -16.99
C SER A 5 14.32 10.27 -17.53
N GLY A 6 14.26 10.74 -18.79
CA GLY A 6 12.95 10.98 -19.41
C GLY A 6 12.09 9.72 -19.52
N LEU A 7 12.73 8.56 -19.64
CA LEU A 7 12.07 7.26 -19.73
C LEU A 7 11.51 6.84 -18.36
N GLN A 8 12.27 7.06 -17.28
CA GLN A 8 11.80 6.83 -15.90
C GLN A 8 10.58 7.72 -15.57
N PHE A 9 10.65 9.00 -15.94
CA PHE A 9 9.52 9.91 -15.74
C PHE A 9 8.25 9.42 -16.46
N PHE A 10 8.39 8.97 -17.71
CA PHE A 10 7.29 8.41 -18.47
C PHE A 10 6.75 7.13 -17.83
N ALA A 11 7.62 6.23 -17.37
CA ALA A 11 7.23 4.99 -16.72
C ALA A 11 6.50 5.24 -15.39
N VAL A 12 6.97 6.18 -14.56
CA VAL A 12 6.29 6.60 -13.31
C VAL A 12 4.90 7.17 -13.63
N ALA A 13 4.80 8.05 -14.65
CA ALA A 13 3.51 8.60 -15.07
C ALA A 13 2.55 7.48 -15.51
N LEU A 14 3.04 6.47 -16.22
CA LEU A 14 2.25 5.33 -16.65
C LEU A 14 1.72 4.51 -15.48
N VAL A 15 2.54 4.24 -14.47
CA VAL A 15 2.13 3.54 -13.23
C VAL A 15 1.09 4.37 -12.49
N CYS A 16 1.31 5.68 -12.30
CA CYS A 16 0.36 6.56 -11.63
C CYS A 16 -1.00 6.58 -12.35
N VAL A 17 -1.02 6.72 -13.67
CA VAL A 17 -2.25 6.67 -14.47
C VAL A 17 -2.95 5.32 -14.29
N GLY A 18 -2.20 4.22 -14.28
CA GLY A 18 -2.71 2.88 -14.01
C GLY A 18 -3.41 2.79 -12.65
N VAL A 19 -2.75 3.22 -11.58
CA VAL A 19 -3.31 3.19 -10.21
C VAL A 19 -4.57 4.05 -10.09
N PHE A 20 -4.56 5.26 -10.64
CA PHE A 20 -5.75 6.14 -10.62
C PHE A 20 -6.92 5.57 -11.41
N ALA A 21 -6.64 5.05 -12.61
CA ALA A 21 -7.68 4.43 -13.44
C ALA A 21 -8.29 3.21 -12.76
N LEU A 22 -7.46 2.39 -12.09
CA LEU A 22 -7.91 1.25 -11.32
C LEU A 22 -8.84 1.66 -10.20
N SER A 23 -8.42 2.59 -9.36
CA SER A 23 -9.22 3.11 -8.22
C SER A 23 -10.56 3.66 -8.69
N TYR A 24 -10.59 4.33 -9.85
CA TYR A 24 -11.83 4.84 -10.43
C TYR A 24 -12.76 3.71 -10.90
N ILE A 25 -12.22 2.66 -11.55
CA ILE A 25 -13.00 1.51 -12.03
C ILE A 25 -13.58 0.74 -10.84
N GLU A 26 -12.78 0.48 -9.80
CA GLU A 26 -13.23 -0.22 -8.58
C GLU A 26 -14.35 0.54 -7.88
N LYS A 27 -14.18 1.85 -7.68
CA LYS A 27 -15.24 2.69 -7.10
C LYS A 27 -16.54 2.59 -7.89
N LYS A 28 -16.47 2.63 -9.23
CA LYS A 28 -17.66 2.52 -10.10
C LYS A 28 -18.33 1.15 -9.99
N GLN A 29 -17.54 0.08 -9.84
CA GLN A 29 -18.07 -1.28 -9.66
C GLN A 29 -18.72 -1.45 -8.28
N ASP A 30 -18.10 -0.96 -7.24
CA ASP A 30 -18.62 -1.00 -5.87
C ASP A 30 -19.96 -0.23 -5.78
N ASP A 31 -20.04 0.95 -6.38
CA ASP A 31 -21.28 1.73 -6.45
C ASP A 31 -22.38 0.99 -7.21
N ALA A 32 -22.02 0.25 -8.27
CA ALA A 32 -22.97 -0.53 -9.05
C ALA A 32 -23.47 -1.79 -8.30
N LEU A 33 -22.59 -2.45 -7.54
CA LEU A 33 -22.94 -3.61 -6.71
C LEU A 33 -23.86 -3.18 -5.56
N ARG A 34 -23.52 -2.11 -4.83
CA ARG A 34 -24.37 -1.56 -3.75
C ARG A 34 -25.76 -1.19 -4.22
N ARG A 35 -25.86 -0.60 -5.42
CA ARG A 35 -27.18 -0.31 -6.03
C ARG A 35 -28.00 -1.55 -6.32
N ARG A 36 -27.37 -2.67 -6.68
CA ARG A 36 -28.06 -3.95 -6.95
C ARG A 36 -28.54 -4.64 -5.68
N GLU A 37 -27.78 -4.52 -4.60
CA GLU A 37 -28.13 -5.10 -3.31
C GLU A 37 -29.18 -4.30 -2.52
N GLY A 38 -29.63 -3.15 -3.05
CA GLY A 38 -30.61 -2.28 -2.40
C GLY A 38 -30.05 -1.55 -1.19
N ASP A 39 -28.75 -1.66 -0.97
CA ASP A 39 -28.05 -0.97 0.11
C ASP A 39 -27.88 0.50 -0.33
N THR A 40 -28.76 1.36 0.17
CA THR A 40 -28.59 2.79 -0.01
C THR A 40 -27.33 3.19 0.74
N PRO A 41 -26.30 3.72 0.06
CA PRO A 41 -25.08 4.15 0.73
C PRO A 41 -25.48 5.06 1.87
N ASP A 42 -25.03 4.70 3.08
CA ASP A 42 -25.30 5.51 4.26
C ASP A 42 -24.75 6.91 3.98
N LYS A 43 -25.65 7.82 3.55
CA LYS A 43 -25.32 9.18 3.09
C LYS A 43 -24.54 9.96 4.14
N LYS A 44 -24.63 9.52 5.39
CA LYS A 44 -23.94 10.10 6.52
C LYS A 44 -22.43 9.79 6.52
N HIS A 45 -22.02 8.57 6.07
CA HIS A 45 -20.61 8.18 6.02
C HIS A 45 -19.92 8.63 4.72
N THR A 46 -20.61 8.56 3.59
CA THR A 46 -20.03 8.93 2.28
C THR A 46 -19.86 10.45 2.10
N ARG A 47 -20.57 11.27 2.88
CA ARG A 47 -20.48 12.73 2.86
C ARG A 47 -19.71 13.32 4.05
N SER A 48 -19.16 12.50 4.93
CA SER A 48 -18.35 13.01 6.03
C SER A 48 -17.06 13.60 5.47
N PHE A 49 -16.80 14.87 5.77
CA PHE A 49 -15.53 15.53 5.47
C PHE A 49 -14.33 14.70 5.95
N LEU A 50 -14.47 14.02 7.09
CA LEU A 50 -13.46 13.14 7.66
C LEU A 50 -13.15 11.92 6.77
N ALA A 51 -14.13 11.37 6.06
CA ALA A 51 -13.93 10.24 5.16
C ALA A 51 -13.04 10.58 3.95
N ILE A 52 -12.98 11.86 3.59
CA ILE A 52 -12.10 12.37 2.51
C ILE A 52 -10.78 12.86 3.10
N LEU A 53 -10.84 13.53 4.25
CA LEU A 53 -9.67 14.13 4.89
C LEU A 53 -8.63 13.07 5.33
N PHE A 54 -9.07 11.98 5.97
CA PHE A 54 -8.15 10.95 6.45
C PHE A 54 -7.32 10.28 5.34
N PRO A 55 -7.88 9.83 4.22
CA PRO A 55 -7.08 9.31 3.11
C PRO A 55 -6.09 10.34 2.54
N ILE A 56 -6.48 11.61 2.44
CA ILE A 56 -5.57 12.66 1.97
C ILE A 56 -4.42 12.87 2.95
N LEU A 57 -4.71 12.96 4.24
CA LEU A 57 -3.69 13.08 5.29
C LEU A 57 -2.77 11.85 5.29
N TYR A 58 -3.33 10.66 5.14
CA TYR A 58 -2.54 9.43 5.02
C TYR A 58 -1.56 9.52 3.84
N CYS A 59 -2.03 9.87 2.65
CA CYS A 59 -1.18 10.01 1.46
C CYS A 59 -0.05 11.05 1.66
N ILE A 60 -0.36 12.17 2.33
CA ILE A 60 0.65 13.20 2.62
C ILE A 60 1.70 12.66 3.60
N ILE A 61 1.27 12.04 4.69
CA ILE A 61 2.16 11.50 5.72
C ILE A 61 3.03 10.38 5.14
N ASP A 62 2.43 9.46 4.37
CA ASP A 62 3.11 8.34 3.73
C ASP A 62 4.15 8.82 2.70
N GLY A 63 3.78 9.79 1.85
CA GLY A 63 4.70 10.40 0.90
C GLY A 63 5.85 11.15 1.57
N LEU A 64 5.59 11.89 2.65
CA LEU A 64 6.63 12.54 3.44
C LEU A 64 7.53 11.53 4.15
N GLY A 65 6.96 10.42 4.65
CA GLY A 65 7.70 9.32 5.24
C GLY A 65 8.67 8.70 4.23
N THR A 66 8.18 8.30 3.05
CA THR A 66 9.00 7.73 1.98
C THR A 66 10.11 8.69 1.53
N PHE A 67 9.81 9.99 1.44
CA PHE A 67 10.82 11.01 1.13
C PHE A 67 11.89 11.11 2.22
N ALA A 68 11.47 11.11 3.50
CA ALA A 68 12.40 11.15 4.62
C ALA A 68 13.26 9.88 4.68
N ASP A 69 12.70 8.72 4.44
CA ASP A 69 13.43 7.45 4.36
C ASP A 69 14.52 7.51 3.26
N ALA A 70 14.14 7.94 2.05
CA ALA A 70 15.09 8.09 0.96
C ALA A 70 16.23 9.04 1.30
N LEU A 71 15.93 10.19 1.94
CA LEU A 71 16.93 11.16 2.35
C LEU A 71 17.85 10.63 3.45
N LEU A 72 17.29 9.94 4.45
CA LEU A 72 18.06 9.43 5.59
C LEU A 72 18.94 8.25 5.19
N LEU A 73 18.45 7.35 4.36
CA LEU A 73 19.21 6.20 3.85
C LEU A 73 20.37 6.60 2.96
N ASP A 74 20.22 7.67 2.18
CA ASP A 74 21.28 8.19 1.32
C ASP A 74 22.39 8.94 2.10
N THR A 75 22.06 9.54 3.26
CA THR A 75 22.96 10.52 3.88
C THR A 75 23.42 10.21 5.30
N VAL A 76 22.59 9.50 6.09
CA VAL A 76 22.77 9.47 7.57
C VAL A 76 22.77 8.06 8.15
N ILE A 77 21.92 7.16 7.67
CA ILE A 77 21.63 5.88 8.32
C ILE A 77 21.83 4.74 7.32
N ALA A 78 22.54 3.69 7.75
CA ALA A 78 22.63 2.46 6.95
C ALA A 78 21.30 1.70 6.97
N GLU A 79 21.00 0.96 5.88
CA GLU A 79 19.76 0.18 5.72
C GLU A 79 19.51 -0.78 6.90
N GLU A 80 20.58 -1.39 7.42
CA GLU A 80 20.49 -2.28 8.59
C GLU A 80 20.01 -1.56 9.85
N GLN A 81 20.49 -0.32 10.07
CA GLN A 81 20.09 0.49 11.23
C GLN A 81 18.65 0.98 11.07
N ALA A 82 18.24 1.34 9.87
CA ALA A 82 16.86 1.71 9.57
C ALA A 82 15.92 0.53 9.82
N ASN A 83 16.26 -0.68 9.37
CA ASN A 83 15.47 -1.88 9.64
C ASN A 83 15.31 -2.14 11.15
N ILE A 84 16.39 -2.01 11.92
CA ILE A 84 16.32 -2.14 13.40
C ILE A 84 15.37 -1.10 14.00
N ALA A 85 15.40 0.15 13.52
CA ALA A 85 14.53 1.21 14.00
C ALA A 85 13.05 0.92 13.68
N TYR A 86 12.75 0.41 12.50
CA TYR A 86 11.39 -0.02 12.12
C TYR A 86 10.89 -1.17 13.00
N GLU A 87 11.71 -2.21 13.21
CA GLU A 87 11.36 -3.35 14.05
C GLU A 87 11.09 -2.94 15.50
N LEU A 88 11.91 -2.05 16.06
CA LEU A 88 11.67 -1.50 17.40
C LEU A 88 10.38 -0.70 17.47
N THR A 89 10.07 0.07 16.43
CA THR A 89 8.82 0.82 16.33
C THR A 89 7.62 -0.12 16.27
N PHE A 90 7.67 -1.17 15.45
CA PHE A 90 6.61 -2.17 15.37
C PHE A 90 6.44 -2.92 16.70
N LEU A 91 7.54 -3.27 17.37
CA LEU A 91 7.48 -3.89 18.70
C LEU A 91 6.81 -2.97 19.72
N MET A 92 7.17 -1.70 19.77
CA MET A 92 6.53 -0.73 20.65
C MET A 92 5.04 -0.60 20.37
N MET A 93 4.66 -0.46 19.10
CA MET A 93 3.26 -0.39 18.69
C MET A 93 2.48 -1.67 19.05
N ALA A 94 3.10 -2.84 18.89
CA ALA A 94 2.50 -4.12 19.27
C ALA A 94 2.26 -4.19 20.78
N VAL A 95 3.20 -3.73 21.61
CA VAL A 95 3.05 -3.65 23.07
C VAL A 95 1.91 -2.71 23.45
N PHE A 96 1.86 -1.51 22.87
CA PHE A 96 0.77 -0.56 23.13
C PHE A 96 -0.60 -1.12 22.70
N ALA A 97 -0.67 -1.73 21.51
CA ALA A 97 -1.90 -2.35 21.02
C ALA A 97 -2.35 -3.51 21.92
N PHE A 98 -1.42 -4.36 22.37
CA PHE A 98 -1.69 -5.45 23.29
C PHE A 98 -2.25 -4.94 24.61
N VAL A 99 -1.58 -3.98 25.24
CA VAL A 99 -2.03 -3.34 26.48
C VAL A 99 -3.43 -2.75 26.30
N TYR A 100 -3.66 -2.03 25.22
CA TYR A 100 -4.97 -1.43 24.95
C TYR A 100 -6.07 -2.48 24.78
N VAL A 101 -5.83 -3.54 24.00
CA VAL A 101 -6.84 -4.58 23.75
C VAL A 101 -7.12 -5.40 24.99
N VAL A 102 -6.09 -5.81 25.73
CA VAL A 102 -6.24 -6.72 26.88
C VAL A 102 -6.68 -5.97 28.12
N ILE A 103 -6.06 -4.82 28.43
CA ILE A 103 -6.29 -4.10 29.67
C ILE A 103 -7.46 -3.11 29.53
N VAL A 104 -7.48 -2.30 28.48
CA VAL A 104 -8.52 -1.25 28.32
C VAL A 104 -9.81 -1.84 27.76
N LYS A 105 -9.73 -2.59 26.66
CA LYS A 105 -10.91 -3.21 26.02
C LYS A 105 -11.35 -4.50 26.68
N LYS A 106 -10.52 -5.11 27.54
CA LYS A 106 -10.77 -6.39 28.23
C LYS A 106 -11.20 -7.52 27.27
N GLN A 107 -10.70 -7.49 26.04
CA GLN A 107 -10.99 -8.51 25.05
C GLN A 107 -10.10 -9.73 25.26
N LYS A 108 -10.68 -10.93 25.16
CA LYS A 108 -9.92 -12.18 25.20
C LYS A 108 -9.31 -12.45 23.83
N ILE A 109 -8.00 -12.59 23.78
CA ILE A 109 -7.28 -12.96 22.56
C ILE A 109 -7.39 -14.48 22.38
N SER A 110 -7.93 -14.91 21.25
CA SER A 110 -8.02 -16.32 20.88
C SER A 110 -6.98 -16.62 19.79
N LEU A 111 -5.90 -17.29 20.17
CA LEU A 111 -4.82 -17.65 19.24
C LEU A 111 -5.28 -18.31 17.93
N PRO A 112 -6.25 -19.24 17.93
CA PRO A 112 -6.75 -19.84 16.69
C PRO A 112 -7.40 -18.82 15.73
N ALA A 113 -8.14 -17.86 16.28
CA ALA A 113 -8.82 -16.83 15.49
C ALA A 113 -7.86 -15.75 14.98
N GLU A 114 -6.72 -15.57 15.65
CA GLU A 114 -5.72 -14.56 15.30
C GLU A 114 -4.63 -15.08 14.32
N LYS A 115 -4.59 -16.37 14.02
CA LYS A 115 -3.59 -16.96 13.08
C LYS A 115 -3.48 -16.23 11.73
N PRO A 116 -4.59 -15.88 11.03
CA PRO A 116 -4.47 -15.16 9.76
C PRO A 116 -3.84 -13.77 9.90
N LYS A 117 -4.16 -13.09 11.02
CA LYS A 117 -3.60 -11.76 11.31
C LYS A 117 -2.12 -11.85 11.64
N LEU A 118 -1.70 -12.89 12.37
CA LEU A 118 -0.29 -13.15 12.66
C LEU A 118 0.49 -13.44 11.36
N ALA A 119 -0.06 -14.26 10.46
CA ALA A 119 0.55 -14.52 9.17
C ALA A 119 0.68 -13.24 8.33
N ALA A 120 -0.35 -12.37 8.32
CA ALA A 120 -0.31 -11.08 7.65
C ALA A 120 0.77 -10.16 8.24
N ALA A 121 0.89 -10.10 9.57
CA ALA A 121 1.91 -9.31 10.24
C ALA A 121 3.34 -9.80 9.91
N LEU A 122 3.56 -11.11 9.85
CA LEU A 122 4.85 -11.67 9.45
C LEU A 122 5.20 -11.33 7.99
N CYS A 123 4.23 -11.37 7.09
CA CYS A 123 4.43 -10.95 5.70
C CYS A 123 4.73 -9.44 5.60
N GLU A 124 4.05 -8.62 6.40
CA GLU A 124 4.29 -7.17 6.47
C GLU A 124 5.71 -6.87 6.93
N THR A 125 6.16 -7.48 8.04
CA THR A 125 7.53 -7.33 8.54
C THR A 125 8.57 -7.74 7.49
N ALA A 126 8.37 -8.88 6.84
CA ALA A 126 9.26 -9.32 5.76
C ALA A 126 9.26 -8.35 4.57
N GLY A 127 8.10 -7.78 4.24
CA GLY A 127 7.95 -6.75 3.21
C GLY A 127 8.71 -5.46 3.58
N GLN A 128 8.65 -5.06 4.85
CA GLN A 128 9.33 -3.87 5.35
C GLN A 128 10.87 -3.98 5.22
N PHE A 129 11.44 -5.15 5.50
CA PHE A 129 12.86 -5.38 5.24
C PHE A 129 13.23 -5.14 3.78
N ALA A 130 12.48 -5.74 2.86
CA ALA A 130 12.71 -5.56 1.43
C ALA A 130 12.51 -4.11 0.97
N TYR A 131 11.54 -3.41 1.56
CA TYR A 131 11.26 -1.99 1.30
C TYR A 131 12.47 -1.11 1.61
N VAL A 132 13.07 -1.23 2.79
CA VAL A 132 14.21 -0.40 3.21
C VAL A 132 15.39 -0.57 2.26
N PHE A 133 15.75 -1.81 1.90
CA PHE A 133 16.82 -2.07 0.94
C PHE A 133 16.50 -1.53 -0.47
N ALA A 134 15.24 -1.65 -0.91
CA ALA A 134 14.83 -1.14 -2.21
C ALA A 134 14.92 0.40 -2.29
N ILE A 135 14.44 1.11 -1.25
CA ILE A 135 14.51 2.58 -1.18
C ILE A 135 15.96 3.04 -1.05
N GLY A 136 16.79 2.37 -0.25
CA GLY A 136 18.21 2.68 -0.11
C GLY A 136 19.01 2.49 -1.41
N ALA A 137 18.64 1.49 -2.23
CA ALA A 137 19.29 1.24 -3.50
C ALA A 137 18.94 2.28 -4.57
N ASN A 138 17.65 2.59 -4.75
CA ASN A 138 17.17 3.60 -5.71
C ASN A 138 15.70 3.98 -5.39
N ALA A 139 15.52 5.07 -4.67
CA ALA A 139 14.20 5.54 -4.28
C ALA A 139 13.31 5.95 -5.46
N ILE A 140 13.88 6.49 -6.53
CA ILE A 140 13.12 6.94 -7.72
C ILE A 140 12.42 5.77 -8.40
N VAL A 141 13.08 4.63 -8.48
CA VAL A 141 12.52 3.40 -9.09
C VAL A 141 11.67 2.63 -8.09
N ALA A 142 12.16 2.47 -6.85
CA ALA A 142 11.52 1.65 -5.84
C ALA A 142 10.16 2.20 -5.40
N ALA A 143 10.03 3.50 -5.15
CA ALA A 143 8.79 4.09 -4.65
C ALA A 143 7.58 3.87 -5.59
N PRO A 144 7.65 4.11 -6.92
CA PRO A 144 6.54 3.80 -7.82
C PRO A 144 6.26 2.29 -7.94
N MET A 145 7.30 1.45 -7.91
CA MET A 145 7.13 0.00 -7.94
C MET A 145 6.39 -0.49 -6.69
N ILE A 146 6.77 -0.02 -5.53
CA ILE A 146 6.11 -0.35 -4.26
C ILE A 146 4.66 0.15 -4.28
N SER A 147 4.42 1.38 -4.72
CA SER A 147 3.06 1.95 -4.80
C SER A 147 2.13 1.16 -5.74
N SER A 148 2.67 0.34 -6.62
CA SER A 148 1.89 -0.53 -7.51
C SER A 148 1.35 -1.81 -6.84
N TYR A 149 1.55 -2.00 -5.52
CA TYR A 149 1.07 -3.17 -4.78
C TYR A 149 -0.46 -3.40 -4.93
N CYS A 150 -1.23 -2.34 -5.14
CA CYS A 150 -2.67 -2.44 -5.38
C CYS A 150 -2.99 -3.27 -6.64
N ILE A 151 -2.13 -3.23 -7.66
CA ILE A 151 -2.27 -4.03 -8.88
C ILE A 151 -1.98 -5.50 -8.58
N MET A 152 -0.92 -5.76 -7.82
CA MET A 152 -0.60 -7.11 -7.35
C MET A 152 -1.71 -7.68 -6.47
N SER A 153 -2.31 -6.87 -5.60
CA SER A 153 -3.46 -7.26 -4.78
C SER A 153 -4.64 -7.74 -5.63
N LEU A 154 -4.94 -7.07 -6.73
CA LEU A 154 -5.97 -7.51 -7.68
C LEU A 154 -5.65 -8.84 -8.35
N VAL A 155 -4.40 -9.05 -8.74
CA VAL A 155 -3.97 -10.32 -9.32
C VAL A 155 -4.14 -11.45 -8.30
N TRP A 156 -3.73 -11.24 -7.06
CA TRP A 156 -3.93 -12.18 -5.95
C TRP A 156 -5.41 -12.44 -5.68
N SER A 157 -6.24 -11.41 -5.63
CA SER A 157 -7.70 -11.53 -5.47
C SER A 157 -8.31 -12.40 -6.58
N ARG A 158 -7.88 -12.21 -7.83
CA ARG A 158 -8.31 -13.04 -8.95
C ARG A 158 -7.93 -14.51 -8.78
N ILE A 159 -6.72 -14.79 -8.31
CA ILE A 159 -6.19 -16.16 -8.17
C ILE A 159 -6.82 -16.87 -6.96
N PHE A 160 -6.81 -16.23 -5.79
CA PHE A 160 -7.20 -16.87 -4.53
C PHE A 160 -8.71 -16.73 -4.24
N LEU A 161 -9.29 -15.57 -4.46
CA LEU A 161 -10.71 -15.31 -4.22
C LEU A 161 -11.57 -15.63 -5.44
N LYS A 162 -10.95 -15.95 -6.60
CA LYS A 162 -11.64 -16.24 -7.86
C LYS A 162 -12.57 -15.12 -8.32
N GLU A 163 -12.29 -13.89 -7.95
CA GLU A 163 -13.05 -12.72 -8.37
C GLU A 163 -12.97 -12.52 -9.89
N LYS A 164 -14.06 -12.08 -10.49
CA LYS A 164 -14.10 -11.81 -11.93
C LYS A 164 -13.68 -10.38 -12.20
N LEU A 165 -12.47 -10.21 -12.72
CA LEU A 165 -12.00 -8.91 -13.18
C LEU A 165 -12.69 -8.49 -14.49
N SER A 166 -13.00 -7.22 -14.60
CA SER A 166 -13.53 -6.63 -15.83
C SER A 166 -12.42 -6.48 -16.89
N LYS A 167 -12.80 -6.37 -18.15
CA LYS A 167 -11.85 -6.12 -19.25
C LYS A 167 -11.05 -4.82 -19.04
N ALA A 168 -11.69 -3.80 -18.45
CA ALA A 168 -11.05 -2.54 -18.13
C ALA A 168 -9.96 -2.71 -17.05
N GLN A 169 -10.20 -3.51 -16.02
CA GLN A 169 -9.18 -3.81 -15.00
C GLN A 169 -7.99 -4.55 -15.60
N TYR A 170 -8.20 -5.53 -16.49
CA TYR A 170 -7.10 -6.19 -17.18
C TYR A 170 -6.27 -5.22 -18.03
N ALA A 171 -6.91 -4.28 -18.74
CA ALA A 171 -6.19 -3.28 -19.53
C ALA A 171 -5.32 -2.37 -18.64
N VAL A 172 -5.85 -1.93 -17.49
CA VAL A 172 -5.13 -1.09 -16.54
C VAL A 172 -3.96 -1.85 -15.90
N ILE A 173 -4.16 -3.12 -15.52
CA ILE A 173 -3.08 -3.99 -15.01
C ILE A 173 -1.96 -4.11 -16.05
N ALA A 174 -2.30 -4.32 -17.33
CA ALA A 174 -1.31 -4.41 -18.39
C ALA A 174 -0.52 -3.11 -18.58
N VAL A 175 -1.19 -1.95 -18.55
CA VAL A 175 -0.55 -0.63 -18.65
C VAL A 175 0.44 -0.41 -17.50
N ALA A 176 0.03 -0.69 -16.28
CA ALA A 176 0.90 -0.53 -15.12
C ALA A 176 2.06 -1.55 -15.10
N ALA A 177 1.82 -2.79 -15.53
CA ALA A 177 2.87 -3.79 -15.66
C ALA A 177 3.96 -3.37 -16.68
N VAL A 178 3.56 -2.73 -17.77
CA VAL A 178 4.51 -2.13 -18.73
C VAL A 178 5.32 -1.02 -18.07
N GLY A 179 4.69 -0.12 -17.30
CA GLY A 179 5.41 0.92 -16.55
C GLY A 179 6.43 0.36 -15.56
N ILE A 180 6.03 -0.67 -14.80
CA ILE A 180 6.92 -1.37 -13.84
C ILE A 180 8.09 -2.03 -14.60
N ALA A 181 7.80 -2.72 -15.71
CA ALA A 181 8.85 -3.36 -16.51
C ALA A 181 9.88 -2.34 -17.03
N ILE A 182 9.43 -1.18 -17.51
CA ILE A 182 10.33 -0.11 -17.96
C ILE A 182 11.21 0.39 -16.80
N LEU A 183 10.63 0.58 -15.59
CA LEU A 183 11.38 1.01 -14.40
C LEU A 183 12.44 -0.03 -13.98
N GLY A 184 12.12 -1.32 -14.11
CA GLY A 184 13.04 -2.40 -13.74
C GLY A 184 14.14 -2.68 -14.78
N MET A 185 14.09 -2.06 -15.96
CA MET A 185 15.10 -2.23 -17.02
C MET A 185 16.19 -1.14 -16.97
N GLU A 186 16.02 -0.07 -16.25
CA GLU A 186 16.96 1.04 -16.02
C GLU A 186 17.59 0.99 -14.62
#